data_55ed415c95a195bd6eeb2a10a8c522ea
#
_entry.id   55ed415c95a195bd6eeb2a10a8c522ea
#
_cell.length_a   1.000
_cell.length_b   1.000
_cell.length_c   1.000
_cell.angle_alpha   90.00
_cell.angle_beta   90.00
_cell.angle_gamma   90.00
#
_symmetry.space_group_name_H-M   'P 1'
#
loop_
_entity.id
_entity.type
_entity.pdbx_description
1 polymer ?
#
loop_
_entity_poly.entity_id
_entity_poly.type
_entity_poly.pdbx_seq_one_letter_code
_entity_poly.pdbx_strand_id
1 'polypeptide(L)'
;MELSASAKESLEVADRLFKAIEHGDVAAIKNIYAPHTKIWHNFDNIAQSVDENLAVLKWVVENIAEISYSEIKRQPTPTGFVQQHVLRGKVKSWGKAVAIPACIVCTVENGRITRLDEYLDSAQTAALRG
;
A
#
# COMPACT_ATOMS: atom_id res chain seq x y z
N MET A 1 22.99 -1.17 16.28
CA MET A 1 21.85 -0.93 17.18
C MET A 1 20.72 -1.89 16.84
N GLU A 2 20.24 -2.61 17.82
CA GLU A 2 19.12 -3.53 17.58
C GLU A 2 17.80 -2.77 17.52
N LEU A 3 16.93 -3.22 16.63
CA LEU A 3 15.57 -2.71 16.56
C LEU A 3 14.75 -3.24 17.75
N SER A 4 13.83 -2.42 18.26
CA SER A 4 12.87 -2.86 19.26
C SER A 4 11.93 -3.93 18.69
N ALA A 5 11.24 -4.66 19.57
CA ALA A 5 10.26 -5.65 19.14
C ALA A 5 9.14 -5.01 18.30
N SER A 6 8.67 -3.81 18.71
CA SER A 6 7.63 -3.10 17.96
C SER A 6 8.12 -2.63 16.58
N ALA A 7 9.38 -2.20 16.47
CA ALA A 7 9.96 -1.83 15.18
C ALA A 7 10.04 -3.04 14.24
N LYS A 8 10.47 -4.19 14.75
CA LYS A 8 10.51 -5.43 13.95
C LYS A 8 9.12 -5.84 13.50
N GLU A 9 8.14 -5.77 14.38
CA GLU A 9 6.74 -6.07 14.05
C GLU A 9 6.23 -5.17 12.95
N SER A 10 6.48 -3.86 13.03
CA SER A 10 6.05 -2.91 12.02
C SER A 10 6.67 -3.20 10.65
N LEU A 11 7.96 -3.54 10.61
CA LEU A 11 8.64 -3.88 9.35
C LEU A 11 8.11 -5.20 8.77
N GLU A 12 7.76 -6.17 9.61
CA GLU A 12 7.15 -7.43 9.16
C GLU A 12 5.76 -7.20 8.58
N VAL A 13 4.96 -6.33 9.20
CA VAL A 13 3.63 -5.96 8.69
C VAL A 13 3.76 -5.30 7.33
N ALA A 14 4.71 -4.37 7.17
CA ALA A 14 4.98 -3.73 5.88
C ALA A 14 5.32 -4.77 4.82
N ASP A 15 6.22 -5.70 5.12
CA ASP A 15 6.64 -6.73 4.18
C ASP A 15 5.46 -7.59 3.73
N ARG A 16 4.61 -8.00 4.67
CA ARG A 16 3.42 -8.81 4.35
C ARG A 16 2.42 -8.05 3.49
N LEU A 17 2.20 -6.76 3.78
CA LEU A 17 1.24 -5.94 3.03
C LEU A 17 1.66 -5.82 1.57
N PHE A 18 2.88 -5.38 1.30
CA PHE A 18 3.32 -5.12 -0.07
C PHE A 18 3.47 -6.39 -0.87
N LYS A 19 3.90 -7.49 -0.25
CA LYS A 19 3.93 -8.80 -0.92
C LYS A 19 2.52 -9.30 -1.27
N ALA A 20 1.56 -9.12 -0.37
CA ALA A 20 0.18 -9.50 -0.64
C ALA A 20 -0.39 -8.72 -1.82
N ILE A 21 -0.10 -7.42 -1.91
CA ILE A 21 -0.53 -6.58 -3.04
C ILE A 21 0.12 -7.06 -4.34
N GLU A 22 1.43 -7.33 -4.33
CA GLU A 22 2.14 -7.83 -5.52
C GLU A 22 1.57 -9.15 -6.02
N HIS A 23 1.14 -10.01 -5.11
CA HIS A 23 0.54 -11.31 -5.45
C HIS A 23 -0.97 -11.24 -5.73
N GLY A 24 -1.58 -10.08 -5.53
CA GLY A 24 -3.02 -9.93 -5.73
C GLY A 24 -3.86 -10.67 -4.69
N ASP A 25 -3.32 -10.92 -3.51
CA ASP A 25 -4.00 -11.67 -2.45
C ASP A 25 -4.84 -10.73 -1.57
N VAL A 26 -6.03 -10.40 -2.03
CA VAL A 26 -6.94 -9.47 -1.34
C VAL A 26 -7.35 -10.00 0.04
N ALA A 27 -7.53 -11.31 0.18
CA ALA A 27 -7.89 -11.90 1.47
C ALA A 27 -6.76 -11.71 2.51
N ALA A 28 -5.51 -11.87 2.10
CA ALA A 28 -4.36 -11.61 2.97
C ALA A 28 -4.30 -10.13 3.38
N ILE A 29 -4.56 -9.21 2.45
CA ILE A 29 -4.58 -7.78 2.73
C ILE A 29 -5.63 -7.47 3.80
N LYS A 30 -6.83 -8.04 3.66
CA LYS A 30 -7.90 -7.85 4.63
C LYS A 30 -7.47 -8.25 6.05
N ASN A 31 -6.71 -9.33 6.17
CA ASN A 31 -6.25 -9.82 7.47
C ASN A 31 -5.13 -8.95 8.09
N ILE A 32 -4.45 -8.16 7.27
CA ILE A 32 -3.40 -7.25 7.73
C ILE A 32 -4.01 -5.96 8.30
N TYR A 33 -5.15 -5.54 7.79
CA TYR A 33 -5.87 -4.39 8.33
C TYR A 33 -6.69 -4.77 9.56
N ALA A 34 -6.68 -3.91 10.59
CA ALA A 34 -7.66 -4.00 11.65
C ALA A 34 -9.05 -3.62 11.08
N PRO A 35 -10.16 -4.13 11.65
CA PRO A 35 -11.50 -3.87 11.06
C PRO A 35 -11.87 -2.39 10.96
N HIS A 36 -11.36 -1.55 11.86
CA HIS A 36 -11.67 -0.12 11.92
C HIS A 36 -10.66 0.76 11.19
N THR A 37 -9.69 0.16 10.48
CA THR A 37 -8.63 0.89 9.79
C THR A 37 -9.19 1.87 8.78
N LYS A 38 -8.58 3.05 8.69
CA LYS A 38 -8.86 4.03 7.65
C LYS A 38 -7.66 4.15 6.72
N ILE A 39 -7.94 4.17 5.44
CA ILE A 39 -6.94 4.31 4.38
C ILE A 39 -7.21 5.63 3.66
N TRP A 40 -6.31 6.57 3.83
CA TRP A 40 -6.45 7.92 3.32
C TRP A 40 -5.46 8.20 2.19
N HIS A 41 -5.91 8.92 1.18
CA HIS A 41 -5.07 9.36 0.05
C HIS A 41 -5.12 10.88 -0.06
N ASN A 42 -3.97 11.49 -0.34
CA ASN A 42 -3.86 12.94 -0.40
C ASN A 42 -4.60 13.57 -1.59
N PHE A 43 -4.80 12.84 -2.68
CA PHE A 43 -5.35 13.43 -3.90
C PHE A 43 -6.87 13.65 -3.82
N ASP A 44 -7.59 12.93 -3.01
CA ASP A 44 -9.04 13.11 -2.83
C ASP A 44 -9.43 13.48 -1.39
N ASN A 45 -8.49 13.38 -0.47
CA ASN A 45 -8.69 13.67 0.97
C ASN A 45 -9.84 12.84 1.57
N ILE A 46 -10.03 11.62 1.08
CA ILE A 46 -11.05 10.71 1.58
C ILE A 46 -10.39 9.60 2.40
N ALA A 47 -10.92 9.38 3.62
CA ALA A 47 -10.50 8.26 4.46
C ALA A 47 -11.44 7.08 4.17
N GLN A 48 -10.95 6.12 3.38
CA GLN A 48 -11.72 4.93 3.01
C GLN A 48 -11.78 3.94 4.17
N SER A 49 -12.90 3.21 4.26
CA SER A 49 -12.99 2.02 5.10
C SER A 49 -12.16 0.89 4.50
N VAL A 50 -11.96 -0.18 5.27
CA VAL A 50 -11.28 -1.37 4.76
C VAL A 50 -11.99 -1.90 3.51
N ASP A 51 -13.31 -2.06 3.55
CA ASP A 51 -14.06 -2.61 2.43
C ASP A 51 -13.98 -1.72 1.19
N GLU A 52 -14.04 -0.41 1.35
CA GLU A 52 -13.88 0.53 0.24
C GLU A 52 -12.49 0.42 -0.39
N ASN A 53 -11.45 0.34 0.44
CA ASN A 53 -10.08 0.20 -0.05
C ASN A 53 -9.84 -1.15 -0.72
N LEU A 54 -10.40 -2.24 -0.17
CA LEU A 54 -10.27 -3.56 -0.79
C LEU A 54 -10.91 -3.60 -2.18
N ALA A 55 -12.02 -2.88 -2.39
CA ALA A 55 -12.62 -2.75 -3.71
C ALA A 55 -11.67 -2.07 -4.71
N VAL A 56 -10.97 -1.03 -4.28
CA VAL A 56 -9.94 -0.36 -5.10
C VAL A 56 -8.80 -1.31 -5.42
N LEU A 57 -8.29 -2.03 -4.42
CA LEU A 57 -7.20 -2.98 -4.63
C LEU A 57 -7.59 -4.13 -5.54
N LYS A 58 -8.83 -4.60 -5.43
CA LYS A 58 -9.36 -5.63 -6.33
C LYS A 58 -9.36 -5.12 -7.78
N TRP A 59 -9.79 -3.89 -7.99
CA TRP A 59 -9.74 -3.27 -9.33
C TRP A 59 -8.30 -3.21 -9.86
N VAL A 60 -7.35 -2.80 -9.01
CA VAL A 60 -5.93 -2.73 -9.39
C VAL A 60 -5.43 -4.10 -9.81
N VAL A 61 -5.69 -5.14 -9.01
CA VAL A 61 -5.28 -6.51 -9.30
C VAL A 61 -5.88 -7.01 -10.62
N GLU A 62 -7.13 -6.69 -10.89
CA GLU A 62 -7.82 -7.13 -12.11
C GLU A 62 -7.36 -6.39 -13.36
N ASN A 63 -6.88 -5.16 -13.23
CA ASN A 63 -6.59 -4.27 -14.37
C ASN A 63 -5.10 -4.01 -14.60
N ILE A 64 -4.26 -4.28 -13.63
CA ILE A 64 -2.81 -4.01 -13.71
C ILE A 64 -2.06 -5.34 -13.61
N ALA A 65 -1.24 -5.63 -14.61
CA ALA A 65 -0.40 -6.81 -14.64
C ALA A 65 1.00 -6.49 -14.09
N GLU A 66 1.70 -7.52 -13.60
CA GLU A 66 3.09 -7.43 -13.19
C GLU A 66 3.33 -6.36 -12.12
N ILE A 67 2.41 -6.26 -11.15
CA ILE A 67 2.53 -5.30 -10.04
C ILE A 67 3.78 -5.61 -9.23
N SER A 68 4.62 -4.60 -9.05
CA SER A 68 5.81 -4.70 -8.21
C SER A 68 6.10 -3.36 -7.53
N TYR A 69 6.73 -3.45 -6.38
CA TYR A 69 7.25 -2.27 -5.66
C TYR A 69 8.75 -2.25 -5.79
N SER A 70 9.30 -1.15 -6.30
CA SER A 70 10.73 -0.97 -6.48
C SER A 70 11.21 0.29 -5.76
N GLU A 71 12.54 0.45 -5.66
CA GLU A 71 13.18 1.59 -5.01
C GLU A 71 12.64 1.81 -3.58
N ILE A 72 12.46 0.72 -2.87
CA ILE A 72 11.86 0.73 -1.53
C ILE A 72 12.83 1.33 -0.52
N LYS A 73 12.35 2.35 0.20
CA LYS A 73 13.03 2.94 1.37
C LYS A 73 12.04 2.86 2.53
N ARG A 74 12.31 1.98 3.46
CA ARG A 74 11.39 1.66 4.56
C ARG A 74 12.09 1.86 5.88
N GLN A 75 11.41 2.54 6.81
CA GLN A 75 11.92 2.75 8.16
C GLN A 75 10.80 2.59 9.18
N PRO A 76 11.10 2.01 10.35
CA PRO A 76 10.13 1.99 11.44
C PRO A 76 9.99 3.38 12.05
N THR A 77 8.80 3.67 12.56
CA THR A 77 8.53 4.88 13.36
C THR A 77 8.08 4.44 14.74
N PRO A 78 7.96 5.34 15.72
CA PRO A 78 7.45 4.95 17.04
C PRO A 78 6.06 4.30 17.02
N THR A 79 5.24 4.59 16.00
CA THR A 79 3.87 4.09 15.92
C THR A 79 3.62 3.15 14.75
N GLY A 80 4.62 2.87 13.91
CA GLY A 80 4.41 2.03 12.75
C GLY A 80 5.60 2.05 11.80
N PHE A 81 5.36 2.43 10.53
CA PHE A 81 6.43 2.53 9.55
C PHE A 81 6.13 3.61 8.52
N VAL A 82 7.17 4.06 7.84
CA VAL A 82 7.09 4.89 6.66
C VAL A 82 7.79 4.18 5.52
N GLN A 83 7.23 4.25 4.31
CA GLN A 83 7.84 3.64 3.14
C GLN A 83 7.69 4.55 1.93
N GLN A 84 8.81 4.80 1.26
CA GLN A 84 8.84 5.37 -0.08
C GLN A 84 9.06 4.23 -1.06
N HIS A 85 8.41 4.28 -2.21
CA HIS A 85 8.59 3.27 -3.25
C HIS A 85 8.11 3.79 -4.60
N VAL A 86 8.36 3.02 -5.65
CA VAL A 86 7.73 3.22 -6.96
C VAL A 86 6.88 1.99 -7.25
N LEU A 87 5.57 2.20 -7.41
CA LEU A 87 4.65 1.15 -7.85
C LEU A 87 4.78 0.99 -9.36
N ARG A 88 5.12 -0.21 -9.81
CA ARG A 88 5.26 -0.52 -11.24
C ARG A 88 4.28 -1.58 -11.67
N GLY A 89 3.92 -1.55 -12.93
CA GLY A 89 3.02 -2.53 -13.51
C GLY A 89 2.73 -2.18 -14.96
N LYS A 90 1.76 -2.90 -15.55
CA LYS A 90 1.29 -2.65 -16.91
C LYS A 90 -0.22 -2.68 -16.92
N VAL A 91 -0.84 -1.68 -17.54
CA VAL A 91 -2.30 -1.67 -17.72
C VAL A 91 -2.66 -2.78 -18.70
N LYS A 92 -3.47 -3.76 -18.25
CA LYS A 92 -3.80 -4.94 -19.05
C LYS A 92 -4.49 -4.61 -20.37
N SER A 93 -5.38 -3.59 -20.35
CA SER A 93 -6.19 -3.26 -21.52
C SER A 93 -5.39 -2.68 -22.71
N TRP A 94 -4.25 -2.05 -22.45
CA TRP A 94 -3.47 -1.40 -23.49
C TRP A 94 -1.94 -1.50 -23.33
N GLY A 95 -1.50 -2.30 -22.36
CA GLY A 95 -0.08 -2.62 -22.22
C GLY A 95 0.83 -1.51 -21.77
N LYS A 96 0.29 -0.35 -21.39
CA LYS A 96 1.11 0.78 -20.96
C LYS A 96 1.76 0.51 -19.61
N ALA A 97 3.07 0.73 -19.55
CA ALA A 97 3.81 0.65 -18.30
C ALA A 97 3.46 1.83 -17.40
N VAL A 98 3.33 1.55 -16.10
CA VAL A 98 3.12 2.59 -15.09
C VAL A 98 4.27 2.56 -14.10
N ALA A 99 4.61 3.75 -13.58
CA ALA A 99 5.61 3.93 -12.55
C ALA A 99 5.15 5.09 -11.67
N ILE A 100 4.62 4.78 -10.49
CA ILE A 100 4.01 5.76 -9.61
C ILE A 100 4.80 5.85 -8.32
N PRO A 101 5.59 6.93 -8.12
CA PRO A 101 6.24 7.16 -6.82
C PRO A 101 5.19 7.49 -5.76
N ALA A 102 5.35 6.92 -4.60
CA ALA A 102 4.45 7.15 -3.48
C ALA A 102 5.18 7.07 -2.15
N CYS A 103 4.58 7.68 -1.14
CA CYS A 103 5.03 7.57 0.24
C CYS A 103 3.85 7.16 1.11
N ILE A 104 4.02 6.12 1.89
CA ILE A 104 2.99 5.59 2.78
C ILE A 104 3.47 5.73 4.22
N VAL A 105 2.59 6.26 5.06
CA VAL A 105 2.80 6.35 6.51
C VAL A 105 1.74 5.49 7.18
N CYS A 106 2.16 4.47 7.91
CA CYS A 106 1.25 3.54 8.57
C CYS A 106 1.39 3.56 10.08
N THR A 107 0.26 3.40 10.76
CA THR A 107 0.21 3.09 12.17
C THR A 107 -0.04 1.59 12.31
N VAL A 108 0.74 0.92 13.15
CA VAL A 108 0.63 -0.52 13.41
C VAL A 108 0.37 -0.74 14.89
N GLU A 109 -0.63 -1.55 15.20
CA GLU A 109 -0.98 -1.92 16.57
C GLU A 109 -1.33 -3.41 16.58
N ASN A 110 -0.71 -4.14 17.51
CA ASN A 110 -0.96 -5.59 17.67
C ASN A 110 -0.80 -6.40 16.39
N GLY A 111 0.21 -6.07 15.60
CA GLY A 111 0.52 -6.79 14.36
C GLY A 111 -0.41 -6.48 13.20
N ARG A 112 -1.24 -5.45 13.28
CA ARG A 112 -2.15 -5.02 12.23
C ARG A 112 -2.03 -3.54 11.95
N ILE A 113 -2.37 -3.15 10.72
CA ILE A 113 -2.42 -1.73 10.34
C ILE A 113 -3.73 -1.14 10.86
N THR A 114 -3.64 -0.01 11.58
CA THR A 114 -4.81 0.71 12.09
C THR A 114 -5.05 2.03 11.36
N ARG A 115 -4.04 2.54 10.65
CA ARG A 115 -4.15 3.73 9.80
C ARG A 115 -3.12 3.66 8.70
N LEU A 116 -3.52 4.02 7.47
CA LEU A 116 -2.61 4.15 6.34
C LEU A 116 -2.88 5.48 5.64
N ASP A 117 -1.85 6.30 5.54
CA ASP A 117 -1.90 7.55 4.78
C ASP A 117 -0.95 7.43 3.59
N GLU A 118 -1.49 7.59 2.38
CA GLU A 118 -0.71 7.52 1.16
C GLU A 118 -0.64 8.86 0.46
N TYR A 119 0.59 9.26 0.12
CA TYR A 119 0.89 10.49 -0.60
C TYR A 119 1.45 10.14 -1.97
N LEU A 120 0.83 10.65 -3.03
CA LEU A 120 1.29 10.44 -4.39
C LEU A 120 0.83 11.60 -5.28
N ASP A 121 1.43 11.73 -6.46
CA ASP A 121 1.01 12.70 -7.46
C ASP A 121 -0.12 12.09 -8.30
N SER A 122 -1.32 12.64 -8.17
CA SER A 122 -2.49 12.15 -8.91
C SER A 122 -2.33 12.22 -10.43
N ALA A 123 -1.51 13.14 -10.93
CA ALA A 123 -1.23 13.22 -12.36
C ALA A 123 -0.59 11.94 -12.89
N GLN A 124 0.21 11.26 -12.06
CA GLN A 124 0.87 10.02 -12.46
C GLN A 124 -0.08 8.82 -12.45
N THR A 125 -1.23 8.92 -11.81
CA THR A 125 -2.26 7.88 -11.84
C THR A 125 -3.11 7.94 -13.11
N ALA A 126 -3.00 8.99 -13.90
CA ALA A 126 -3.77 9.12 -15.14
C ALA A 126 -3.52 7.95 -16.12
N ALA A 127 -2.31 7.39 -16.11
CA ALA A 127 -1.96 6.23 -16.92
C ALA A 127 -2.82 5.01 -16.60
N LEU A 128 -3.34 4.89 -15.37
CA LEU A 128 -4.18 3.77 -14.96
C LEU A 128 -5.58 3.83 -15.57
N ARG A 129 -5.99 5.00 -16.00
CA ARG A 129 -7.36 5.24 -16.49
C ARG A 129 -7.48 5.20 -18.02
N GLY A 130 -6.37 5.05 -18.68
CA GLY A 130 -6.34 5.06 -20.14
C GLY A 130 -6.28 6.44 -20.73
#